data_226954140a97b39e09dd02233e07a112
#
_entry.id   226954140a97b39e09dd02233e07a112
#
_cell.length_a   1.000
_cell.length_b   1.000
_cell.length_c   1.000
_cell.angle_alpha   90.00
_cell.angle_beta   90.00
_cell.angle_gamma   90.00
#
_symmetry.space_group_name_H-M   'P 1'
#
loop_
_entity.id
_entity.type
_entity.pdbx_description
1 polymer ?
#
loop_
_entity_poly.entity_id
_entity_poly.type
_entity_poly.pdbx_seq_one_letter_code
_entity_poly.pdbx_strand_id
1 'polypeptide(L)'
;MHILSRRTALILVSALSLAGASWAQQAAPRVKLATSAGDIVIELAPDKAPKTVENFLQYVRDKHYDGTVFHRVIDGFMIQGGGFTSELKQKPTRAPVPLEANNGLKNDKYTIAMARTASPDSATSQFFINVNDNAMLNAPNPDGHGYTVFGKVVAGTEVVDKIRAVRTGNKGGMQDVPLESVTIQSATVAK
;
A
#
# COMPACT_ATOMS: atom_id res chain seq x y z
N MET A 1 -57.16 57.78 -39.39
CA MET A 1 -57.57 56.43 -39.02
C MET A 1 -56.38 55.54 -39.09
N HIS A 2 -55.66 55.41 -37.96
CA HIS A 2 -54.36 54.71 -37.84
C HIS A 2 -54.53 53.49 -36.96
N ILE A 3 -54.27 52.33 -37.51
CA ILE A 3 -54.30 51.05 -36.82
C ILE A 3 -52.84 50.70 -36.43
N LEU A 4 -52.54 50.73 -35.11
CA LEU A 4 -51.26 50.28 -34.54
C LEU A 4 -51.30 48.74 -34.40
N SER A 5 -50.38 48.07 -35.10
CA SER A 5 -50.11 46.65 -34.95
C SER A 5 -49.14 46.44 -33.79
N ARG A 6 -49.53 45.74 -32.72
CA ARG A 6 -48.67 45.27 -31.61
C ARG A 6 -48.00 43.97 -32.04
N ARG A 7 -46.68 44.02 -32.19
CA ARG A 7 -45.84 42.82 -32.35
C ARG A 7 -45.40 42.34 -30.97
N THR A 8 -45.95 41.22 -30.55
CA THR A 8 -45.56 40.52 -29.30
C THR A 8 -44.29 39.70 -29.61
N ALA A 9 -43.16 40.05 -29.02
CA ALA A 9 -41.93 39.28 -29.09
C ALA A 9 -41.94 38.23 -27.99
N LEU A 10 -42.01 36.94 -28.36
CA LEU A 10 -41.76 35.81 -27.45
C LEU A 10 -40.25 35.64 -27.27
N ILE A 11 -39.80 35.86 -26.05
CA ILE A 11 -38.42 35.54 -25.63
C ILE A 11 -38.43 34.10 -25.13
N LEU A 12 -37.84 33.17 -25.91
CA LEU A 12 -37.56 31.81 -25.48
C LEU A 12 -36.30 31.85 -24.56
N VAL A 13 -36.49 31.67 -23.28
CA VAL A 13 -35.38 31.45 -22.34
C VAL A 13 -35.01 29.96 -22.39
N SER A 14 -33.94 29.63 -23.10
CA SER A 14 -33.36 28.28 -23.08
C SER A 14 -32.61 28.08 -21.80
N ALA A 15 -33.16 27.34 -20.84
CA ALA A 15 -32.48 26.89 -19.64
C ALA A 15 -31.47 25.78 -20.02
N LEU A 16 -30.19 26.15 -20.09
CA LEU A 16 -29.10 25.21 -20.29
C LEU A 16 -28.82 24.49 -18.95
N SER A 17 -29.38 23.28 -18.81
CA SER A 17 -29.10 22.42 -17.64
C SER A 17 -27.67 21.90 -17.74
N LEU A 18 -26.74 22.49 -16.99
CA LEU A 18 -25.41 21.88 -16.76
C LEU A 18 -25.61 20.63 -15.89
N ALA A 19 -25.70 19.48 -16.52
CA ALA A 19 -25.53 18.19 -15.85
C ALA A 19 -24.06 18.09 -15.39
N GLY A 20 -23.81 18.46 -14.14
CA GLY A 20 -22.51 18.24 -13.48
C GLY A 20 -22.24 16.74 -13.42
N ALA A 21 -21.31 16.24 -14.23
CA ALA A 21 -20.80 14.89 -14.08
C ALA A 21 -20.13 14.80 -12.70
N SER A 22 -20.84 14.25 -11.73
CA SER A 22 -20.28 13.88 -10.43
C SER A 22 -19.28 12.75 -10.70
N TRP A 23 -18.00 13.07 -10.71
CA TRP A 23 -16.93 12.08 -10.73
C TRP A 23 -16.97 11.38 -9.36
N ALA A 24 -17.62 10.23 -9.32
CA ALA A 24 -17.57 9.37 -8.15
C ALA A 24 -16.09 9.03 -7.89
N GLN A 25 -15.52 9.62 -6.87
CA GLN A 25 -14.15 9.30 -6.43
C GLN A 25 -14.14 7.82 -6.07
N GLN A 26 -13.50 7.02 -6.91
CA GLN A 26 -13.41 5.58 -6.68
C GLN A 26 -12.70 5.36 -5.35
N ALA A 27 -13.35 4.62 -4.44
CA ALA A 27 -12.78 4.33 -3.14
C ALA A 27 -11.39 3.68 -3.30
N ALA A 28 -10.45 4.11 -2.48
CA ALA A 28 -9.09 3.56 -2.50
C ALA A 28 -9.12 2.03 -2.34
N PRO A 29 -8.40 1.27 -3.16
CA PRO A 29 -8.41 -0.17 -3.08
C PRO A 29 -7.85 -0.63 -1.74
N ARG A 30 -8.46 -1.69 -1.17
CA ARG A 30 -8.03 -2.28 0.09
C ARG A 30 -7.61 -3.72 -0.13
N VAL A 31 -6.60 -4.14 0.63
CA VAL A 31 -6.12 -5.52 0.67
C VAL A 31 -6.19 -6.04 2.09
N LYS A 32 -6.79 -7.22 2.26
CA LYS A 32 -6.78 -7.95 3.51
C LYS A 32 -5.67 -8.99 3.48
N LEU A 33 -4.78 -8.94 4.45
CA LEU A 33 -3.82 -9.98 4.78
C LEU A 33 -4.39 -10.80 5.94
N ALA A 34 -4.83 -12.03 5.67
CA ALA A 34 -5.16 -12.98 6.73
C ALA A 34 -3.86 -13.61 7.21
N THR A 35 -3.49 -13.37 8.47
CA THR A 35 -2.24 -13.89 9.03
C THR A 35 -2.51 -14.89 10.15
N SER A 36 -1.50 -15.67 10.53
CA SER A 36 -1.59 -16.57 11.71
C SER A 36 -1.76 -15.81 13.03
N ALA A 37 -1.52 -14.48 13.04
CA ALA A 37 -1.67 -13.62 14.21
C ALA A 37 -3.02 -12.86 14.24
N GLY A 38 -3.77 -12.87 13.12
CA GLY A 38 -5.02 -12.14 12.89
C GLY A 38 -5.04 -11.44 11.52
N ASP A 39 -6.11 -10.72 11.24
CA ASP A 39 -6.32 -10.02 9.97
C ASP A 39 -5.75 -8.59 10.03
N ILE A 40 -5.12 -8.15 8.93
CA ILE A 40 -4.64 -6.78 8.73
C ILE A 40 -5.30 -6.27 7.45
N VAL A 41 -5.96 -5.11 7.49
CA VAL A 41 -6.52 -4.46 6.30
C VAL A 41 -5.71 -3.23 5.96
N ILE A 42 -5.24 -3.18 4.72
CA ILE A 42 -4.40 -2.10 4.19
C ILE A 42 -5.18 -1.34 3.13
N GLU A 43 -5.28 -0.03 3.29
CA GLU A 43 -5.78 0.88 2.26
C GLU A 43 -4.60 1.38 1.44
N LEU A 44 -4.69 1.21 0.12
CA LEU A 44 -3.62 1.55 -0.82
C LEU A 44 -3.80 2.98 -1.35
N ALA A 45 -2.72 3.60 -1.79
CA ALA A 45 -2.67 4.97 -2.29
C ALA A 45 -2.24 5.03 -3.77
N PRO A 46 -3.09 4.59 -4.73
CA PRO A 46 -2.74 4.54 -6.15
C PRO A 46 -2.42 5.91 -6.76
N ASP A 47 -3.03 6.99 -6.24
CA ASP A 47 -2.76 8.36 -6.69
C ASP A 47 -1.35 8.83 -6.31
N LYS A 48 -0.73 8.21 -5.30
CA LYS A 48 0.59 8.57 -4.76
C LYS A 48 1.70 7.64 -5.24
N ALA A 49 1.41 6.36 -5.43
CA ALA A 49 2.37 5.35 -5.83
C ALA A 49 1.74 4.36 -6.85
N PRO A 50 1.34 4.83 -8.04
CA PRO A 50 0.55 4.03 -8.98
C PRO A 50 1.25 2.75 -9.42
N LYS A 51 2.54 2.79 -9.72
CA LYS A 51 3.31 1.61 -10.17
C LYS A 51 3.53 0.62 -9.04
N THR A 52 3.80 1.11 -7.85
CA THR A 52 3.98 0.28 -6.65
C THR A 52 2.68 -0.40 -6.25
N VAL A 53 1.57 0.33 -6.25
CA VAL A 53 0.23 -0.22 -5.94
C VAL A 53 -0.18 -1.27 -6.96
N GLU A 54 -0.01 -1.01 -8.26
CA GLU A 54 -0.34 -2.01 -9.30
C GLU A 54 0.51 -3.27 -9.15
N ASN A 55 1.82 -3.14 -8.91
CA ASN A 55 2.72 -4.26 -8.65
C ASN A 55 2.27 -5.09 -7.42
N PHE A 56 1.95 -4.42 -6.31
CA PHE A 56 1.48 -5.09 -5.10
C PHE A 56 0.15 -5.82 -5.35
N LEU A 57 -0.82 -5.19 -6.00
CA LEU A 57 -2.09 -5.79 -6.35
C LEU A 57 -1.92 -6.98 -7.30
N GLN A 58 -0.95 -6.94 -8.22
CA GLN A 58 -0.68 -8.06 -9.11
C GLN A 58 -0.13 -9.26 -8.32
N TYR A 59 0.78 -9.05 -7.36
CA TYR A 59 1.23 -10.12 -6.46
C TYR A 59 0.09 -10.68 -5.60
N VAL A 60 -0.87 -9.86 -5.17
CA VAL A 60 -2.09 -10.30 -4.48
C VAL A 60 -2.94 -11.20 -5.38
N ARG A 61 -3.20 -10.78 -6.62
CA ARG A 61 -3.99 -11.56 -7.61
C ARG A 61 -3.31 -12.90 -7.93
N ASP A 62 -1.98 -12.90 -8.05
CA ASP A 62 -1.16 -14.08 -8.34
C ASP A 62 -0.99 -14.99 -7.10
N LYS A 63 -1.61 -14.66 -5.96
CA LYS A 63 -1.49 -15.38 -4.68
C LYS A 63 -0.04 -15.57 -4.23
N HIS A 64 0.84 -14.64 -4.64
CA HIS A 64 2.25 -14.71 -4.30
C HIS A 64 2.48 -14.64 -2.79
N TYR A 65 1.69 -13.83 -2.09
CA TYR A 65 1.83 -13.65 -0.65
C TYR A 65 1.31 -14.82 0.18
N ASP A 66 0.47 -15.68 -0.40
CA ASP A 66 -0.07 -16.85 0.29
C ASP A 66 1.07 -17.80 0.69
N GLY A 67 1.14 -18.13 1.98
CA GLY A 67 2.18 -18.97 2.58
C GLY A 67 3.53 -18.25 2.80
N THR A 68 3.65 -16.94 2.52
CA THR A 68 4.84 -16.19 2.90
C THR A 68 4.82 -15.80 4.38
N VAL A 69 5.98 -15.44 4.93
CA VAL A 69 6.12 -15.09 6.35
C VAL A 69 6.62 -13.66 6.53
N PHE A 70 6.36 -13.09 7.69
CA PHE A 70 7.13 -11.96 8.19
C PHE A 70 8.50 -12.50 8.63
N HIS A 71 9.48 -12.40 7.74
CA HIS A 71 10.79 -13.00 7.92
C HIS A 71 11.79 -12.13 8.68
N ARG A 72 11.45 -10.85 8.92
CA ARG A 72 12.25 -9.92 9.70
C ARG A 72 11.34 -9.00 10.50
N VAL A 73 11.51 -9.01 11.80
CA VAL A 73 10.71 -8.23 12.76
C VAL A 73 11.66 -7.53 13.73
N ILE A 74 11.60 -6.21 13.76
CA ILE A 74 12.36 -5.38 14.69
C ILE A 74 11.36 -4.50 15.44
N ASP A 75 11.19 -4.77 16.74
CA ASP A 75 10.36 -3.95 17.61
C ASP A 75 10.84 -2.49 17.63
N GLY A 76 9.89 -1.55 17.62
CA GLY A 76 10.19 -0.12 17.53
C GLY A 76 10.64 0.38 16.15
N PHE A 77 10.71 -0.51 15.13
CA PHE A 77 11.09 -0.15 13.76
C PHE A 77 10.06 -0.60 12.73
N MET A 78 10.09 -1.87 12.31
CA MET A 78 9.18 -2.39 11.26
C MET A 78 9.00 -3.91 11.34
N ILE A 79 7.97 -4.41 10.65
CA ILE A 79 7.77 -5.82 10.35
C ILE A 79 7.83 -6.01 8.83
N GLN A 80 8.73 -6.88 8.33
CA GLN A 80 8.99 -7.08 6.90
C GLN A 80 8.59 -8.48 6.46
N GLY A 81 7.86 -8.58 5.34
CA GLY A 81 7.36 -9.82 4.80
C GLY A 81 7.22 -9.83 3.27
N GLY A 82 6.52 -10.84 2.75
CA GLY A 82 6.11 -10.94 1.36
C GLY A 82 7.15 -11.51 0.38
N GLY A 83 8.30 -12.01 0.86
CA GLY A 83 9.33 -12.52 -0.03
C GLY A 83 9.76 -13.97 0.21
N PHE A 84 9.49 -14.52 1.39
CA PHE A 84 10.04 -15.81 1.82
C PHE A 84 8.95 -16.75 2.35
N THR A 85 9.15 -18.06 2.11
CA THR A 85 8.35 -19.13 2.72
C THR A 85 8.75 -19.33 4.20
N SER A 86 8.03 -20.20 4.93
CA SER A 86 8.36 -20.58 6.32
C SER A 86 9.73 -21.25 6.46
N GLU A 87 10.23 -21.87 5.39
CA GLU A 87 11.57 -22.45 5.30
C GLU A 87 12.66 -21.42 4.94
N LEU A 88 12.31 -20.12 4.88
CA LEU A 88 13.17 -19.01 4.48
C LEU A 88 13.71 -19.15 3.05
N LYS A 89 12.96 -19.81 2.18
CA LYS A 89 13.26 -19.85 0.73
C LYS A 89 12.60 -18.64 0.07
N GLN A 90 13.40 -17.88 -0.68
CA GLN A 90 12.88 -16.75 -1.45
C GLN A 90 11.96 -17.24 -2.57
N LYS A 91 10.78 -16.65 -2.69
CA LYS A 91 9.86 -16.91 -3.81
C LYS A 91 10.33 -16.17 -5.07
N PRO A 92 10.13 -16.72 -6.27
CA PRO A 92 10.41 -16.02 -7.53
C PRO A 92 9.66 -14.69 -7.61
N THR A 93 10.31 -13.67 -8.15
CA THR A 93 9.73 -12.34 -8.26
C THR A 93 9.51 -11.92 -9.71
N ARG A 94 8.63 -10.98 -9.94
CA ARG A 94 8.46 -10.25 -11.20
C ARG A 94 9.61 -9.26 -11.36
N ALA A 95 9.66 -8.57 -12.52
CA ALA A 95 10.58 -7.45 -12.70
C ALA A 95 10.40 -6.38 -11.61
N PRO A 96 11.47 -5.69 -11.21
CA PRO A 96 11.38 -4.64 -10.20
C PRO A 96 10.61 -3.43 -10.73
N VAL A 97 10.10 -2.62 -9.79
CA VAL A 97 9.40 -1.37 -10.08
C VAL A 97 10.26 -0.15 -9.74
N PRO A 98 10.09 0.97 -10.47
CA PRO A 98 10.79 2.20 -10.15
C PRO A 98 10.38 2.75 -8.79
N LEU A 99 11.30 3.51 -8.19
CA LEU A 99 11.08 4.18 -6.91
C LEU A 99 10.04 5.30 -7.05
N GLU A 100 9.07 5.33 -6.13
CA GLU A 100 8.06 6.39 -6.02
C GLU A 100 8.09 7.06 -4.64
N ALA A 101 9.27 7.15 -3.99
CA ALA A 101 9.38 7.63 -2.61
C ALA A 101 9.13 9.14 -2.43
N ASN A 102 9.26 9.94 -3.52
CA ASN A 102 8.98 11.39 -3.53
C ASN A 102 7.49 11.71 -3.75
N ASN A 103 6.59 10.92 -3.16
CA ASN A 103 5.14 11.01 -3.39
C ASN A 103 4.38 11.79 -2.29
N GLY A 104 5.12 12.35 -1.32
CA GLY A 104 4.57 13.13 -0.20
C GLY A 104 4.06 12.28 0.97
N LEU A 105 4.05 10.94 0.85
CA LEU A 105 3.75 10.05 1.98
C LEU A 105 5.01 9.83 2.81
N LYS A 106 4.81 9.62 4.12
CA LYS A 106 5.90 9.41 5.08
C LYS A 106 5.84 8.00 5.65
N ASN A 107 6.99 7.51 6.12
CA ASN A 107 7.10 6.24 6.83
C ASN A 107 6.65 6.40 8.29
N ASP A 108 5.42 6.87 8.47
CA ASP A 108 4.79 7.02 9.78
C ASP A 108 4.27 5.66 10.28
N LYS A 109 4.00 5.54 11.56
CA LYS A 109 3.48 4.32 12.17
C LYS A 109 2.25 3.79 11.42
N TYR A 110 2.22 2.48 11.19
CA TYR A 110 1.20 1.72 10.44
C TYR A 110 1.12 2.02 8.93
N THR A 111 2.05 2.76 8.35
CA THR A 111 2.17 2.82 6.88
C THR A 111 2.87 1.57 6.35
N ILE A 112 2.53 1.19 5.10
CA ILE A 112 3.20 0.12 4.36
C ILE A 112 4.10 0.72 3.29
N ALA A 113 5.33 0.20 3.21
CA ALA A 113 6.31 0.64 2.23
C ALA A 113 7.03 -0.54 1.56
N MET A 114 7.59 -0.31 0.36
CA MET A 114 8.34 -1.34 -0.36
C MET A 114 9.75 -1.49 0.20
N ALA A 115 10.12 -2.73 0.48
CA ALA A 115 11.51 -3.07 0.71
C ALA A 115 12.27 -3.10 -0.62
N ARG A 116 13.54 -2.67 -0.59
CA ARG A 116 14.46 -2.65 -1.73
C ARG A 116 15.90 -2.94 -1.30
N THR A 117 16.76 -3.21 -2.24
CA THR A 117 18.21 -3.25 -2.04
C THR A 117 18.80 -1.83 -2.01
N ALA A 118 20.12 -1.70 -2.04
CA ALA A 118 20.79 -0.40 -2.18
C ALA A 118 20.43 0.30 -3.51
N SER A 119 20.03 -0.43 -4.55
CA SER A 119 19.53 0.16 -5.80
C SER A 119 18.11 0.71 -5.58
N PRO A 120 17.83 1.97 -5.92
CA PRO A 120 16.51 2.58 -5.69
C PRO A 120 15.38 1.87 -6.46
N ASP A 121 15.62 1.43 -7.68
CA ASP A 121 14.64 0.79 -8.56
C ASP A 121 14.70 -0.74 -8.48
N SER A 122 14.88 -1.31 -7.29
CA SER A 122 15.03 -2.76 -7.07
C SER A 122 13.88 -3.41 -6.31
N ALA A 123 12.84 -2.66 -5.96
CA ALA A 123 11.69 -3.18 -5.24
C ALA A 123 10.91 -4.20 -6.08
N THR A 124 10.57 -5.34 -5.50
CA THR A 124 9.80 -6.40 -6.17
C THR A 124 8.54 -6.76 -5.38
N SER A 125 8.57 -7.83 -4.55
CA SER A 125 7.41 -8.31 -3.79
C SER A 125 7.46 -7.95 -2.31
N GLN A 126 8.66 -7.76 -1.74
CA GLN A 126 8.81 -7.55 -0.31
C GLN A 126 8.33 -6.17 0.12
N PHE A 127 7.62 -6.13 1.23
CA PHE A 127 7.13 -4.91 1.86
C PHE A 127 7.44 -4.92 3.36
N PHE A 128 7.32 -3.76 3.99
CA PHE A 128 7.32 -3.66 5.44
C PHE A 128 6.20 -2.75 5.94
N ILE A 129 5.74 -3.01 7.16
CA ILE A 129 4.81 -2.14 7.87
C ILE A 129 5.59 -1.46 8.98
N ASN A 130 5.55 -0.14 9.00
CA ASN A 130 6.19 0.66 10.04
C ASN A 130 5.45 0.47 11.37
N VAL A 131 6.19 0.15 12.44
CA VAL A 131 5.62 0.03 13.79
C VAL A 131 5.96 1.22 14.68
N ASN A 132 6.67 2.18 14.11
CA ASN A 132 6.99 3.48 14.69
C ASN A 132 7.06 4.53 13.56
N ASP A 133 7.20 5.82 13.92
CA ASP A 133 7.48 6.88 12.97
C ASP A 133 8.96 6.81 12.57
N ASN A 134 9.22 6.38 11.33
CA ASN A 134 10.55 6.12 10.81
C ASN A 134 10.99 7.22 9.83
N ALA A 135 11.10 8.46 10.31
CA ALA A 135 11.46 9.61 9.47
C ALA A 135 12.79 9.43 8.71
N MET A 136 13.70 8.59 9.23
CA MET A 136 14.96 8.25 8.58
C MET A 136 14.79 7.44 7.27
N LEU A 137 13.59 6.91 7.00
CA LEU A 137 13.27 6.19 5.75
C LEU A 137 12.60 7.09 4.70
N ASN A 138 12.28 8.33 5.04
CA ASN A 138 11.67 9.28 4.12
C ASN A 138 12.71 9.86 3.16
N ALA A 139 12.36 10.00 1.88
CA ALA A 139 13.22 10.68 0.93
C ALA A 139 13.62 12.09 1.44
N PRO A 140 14.88 12.50 1.29
CA PRO A 140 15.97 11.81 0.61
C PRO A 140 16.77 10.79 1.46
N ASN A 141 16.34 10.48 2.68
CA ASN A 141 17.05 9.56 3.58
C ASN A 141 16.69 8.09 3.31
N PRO A 142 17.59 7.13 3.63
CA PRO A 142 18.94 7.31 4.20
C PRO A 142 20.02 7.53 3.14
N ASP A 143 19.73 7.31 1.85
CA ASP A 143 20.72 7.11 0.77
C ASP A 143 20.47 8.02 -0.45
N GLY A 144 19.77 9.13 -0.27
CA GLY A 144 19.34 10.04 -1.33
C GLY A 144 17.97 9.67 -1.96
N HIS A 145 17.38 8.53 -1.59
CA HIS A 145 16.24 7.96 -2.31
C HIS A 145 14.99 7.71 -1.44
N GLY A 146 15.15 7.22 -0.21
CA GLY A 146 14.04 6.85 0.67
C GLY A 146 13.36 5.52 0.31
N TYR A 147 12.21 5.25 0.93
CA TYR A 147 11.38 4.07 0.72
C TYR A 147 9.97 4.47 0.33
N THR A 148 9.44 3.84 -0.72
CA THR A 148 8.11 4.17 -1.26
C THR A 148 7.02 3.70 -0.30
N VAL A 149 6.39 4.64 0.40
CA VAL A 149 5.11 4.39 1.09
C VAL A 149 4.01 4.36 0.04
N PHE A 150 3.16 3.33 0.09
CA PHE A 150 2.10 3.12 -0.90
C PHE A 150 0.72 2.81 -0.29
N GLY A 151 0.59 2.88 1.04
CA GLY A 151 -0.66 2.67 1.75
C GLY A 151 -0.50 2.72 3.26
N LYS A 152 -1.58 2.41 3.96
CA LYS A 152 -1.61 2.35 5.43
C LYS A 152 -2.55 1.25 5.93
N VAL A 153 -2.27 0.73 7.11
CA VAL A 153 -3.17 -0.17 7.84
C VAL A 153 -4.36 0.64 8.34
N VAL A 154 -5.57 0.19 7.99
CA VAL A 154 -6.85 0.82 8.39
C VAL A 154 -7.67 -0.04 9.35
N ALA A 155 -7.29 -1.34 9.48
CA ALA A 155 -7.83 -2.23 10.51
C ALA A 155 -6.78 -3.31 10.84
N GLY A 156 -6.77 -3.81 12.08
CA GLY A 156 -5.80 -4.81 12.54
C GLY A 156 -4.46 -4.19 13.00
N THR A 157 -4.45 -2.93 13.46
CA THR A 157 -3.25 -2.31 14.06
C THR A 157 -2.78 -3.06 15.30
N GLU A 158 -3.71 -3.64 16.07
CA GLU A 158 -3.42 -4.50 17.22
C GLU A 158 -2.75 -5.82 16.80
N VAL A 159 -3.05 -6.31 15.58
CA VAL A 159 -2.36 -7.49 15.02
C VAL A 159 -0.93 -7.11 14.62
N VAL A 160 -0.72 -5.94 14.02
CA VAL A 160 0.63 -5.41 13.73
C VAL A 160 1.43 -5.29 15.03
N ASP A 161 0.83 -4.73 16.09
CA ASP A 161 1.47 -4.59 17.40
C ASP A 161 1.74 -5.96 18.07
N LYS A 162 0.90 -6.97 17.85
CA LYS A 162 1.16 -8.34 18.27
C LYS A 162 2.34 -8.96 17.52
N ILE A 163 2.43 -8.73 16.21
CA ILE A 163 3.53 -9.27 15.39
C ILE A 163 4.86 -8.63 15.77
N ARG A 164 4.93 -7.30 15.97
CA ARG A 164 6.18 -6.64 16.35
C ARG A 164 6.76 -7.11 17.69
N ALA A 165 5.89 -7.62 18.56
CA ALA A 165 6.27 -8.06 19.91
C ALA A 165 6.73 -9.53 19.99
N VAL A 166 6.72 -10.28 18.87
CA VAL A 166 7.17 -11.68 18.86
C VAL A 166 8.67 -11.78 19.15
N ARG A 167 9.06 -12.87 19.77
CA ARG A 167 10.49 -13.15 19.99
C ARG A 167 11.18 -13.44 18.67
N THR A 168 12.33 -12.82 18.45
CA THR A 168 13.14 -12.98 17.25
C THR A 168 14.52 -13.56 17.57
N GLY A 169 15.19 -14.07 16.55
CA GLY A 169 16.54 -14.62 16.65
C GLY A 169 17.16 -14.79 15.25
N ASN A 170 18.35 -15.39 15.23
CA ASN A 170 19.04 -15.69 13.96
C ASN A 170 18.61 -17.06 13.43
N LYS A 171 18.21 -17.12 12.16
CA LYS A 171 17.79 -18.36 11.49
C LYS A 171 18.16 -18.30 10.00
N GLY A 172 18.76 -19.37 9.47
CA GLY A 172 19.07 -19.46 8.02
C GLY A 172 20.01 -18.36 7.51
N GLY A 173 20.89 -17.82 8.37
CA GLY A 173 21.79 -16.72 8.01
C GLY A 173 21.14 -15.33 8.07
N MET A 174 19.85 -15.23 8.40
CA MET A 174 19.12 -13.98 8.59
C MET A 174 19.03 -13.62 10.06
N GLN A 175 19.02 -12.32 10.36
CA GLN A 175 18.81 -11.76 11.69
C GLN A 175 17.34 -11.32 11.86
N ASP A 176 16.93 -11.16 13.10
CA ASP A 176 15.59 -10.65 13.49
C ASP A 176 14.43 -11.50 12.94
N VAL A 177 14.64 -12.81 12.73
CA VAL A 177 13.64 -13.75 12.26
C VAL A 177 12.76 -14.17 13.45
N PRO A 178 11.40 -14.10 13.34
CA PRO A 178 10.52 -14.64 14.38
C PRO A 178 10.84 -16.11 14.70
N LEU A 179 10.99 -16.43 15.99
CA LEU A 179 11.25 -17.82 16.43
C LEU A 179 10.07 -18.73 16.09
N GLU A 180 8.85 -18.21 16.21
CA GLU A 180 7.62 -18.82 15.70
C GLU A 180 7.18 -18.05 14.46
N SER A 181 7.07 -18.76 13.33
CA SER A 181 6.76 -18.13 12.05
C SER A 181 5.38 -17.45 12.07
N VAL A 182 5.33 -16.18 11.73
CA VAL A 182 4.09 -15.45 11.46
C VAL A 182 3.82 -15.49 9.97
N THR A 183 2.81 -16.28 9.57
CA THR A 183 2.50 -16.58 8.17
C THR A 183 1.38 -15.71 7.65
N ILE A 184 1.51 -15.19 6.45
CA ILE A 184 0.42 -14.63 5.65
C ILE A 184 -0.29 -15.82 4.99
N GLN A 185 -1.43 -16.20 5.52
CA GLN A 185 -2.23 -17.34 5.03
C GLN A 185 -2.87 -17.04 3.69
N SER A 186 -3.32 -15.80 3.50
CA SER A 186 -3.80 -15.30 2.22
C SER A 186 -3.77 -13.78 2.15
N ALA A 187 -3.65 -13.25 0.92
CA ALA A 187 -3.81 -11.84 0.60
C ALA A 187 -4.93 -11.68 -0.43
N THR A 188 -5.93 -10.85 -0.14
CA THR A 188 -7.09 -10.66 -1.02
C THR A 188 -7.48 -9.20 -1.14
N VAL A 189 -7.93 -8.79 -2.34
CA VAL A 189 -8.53 -7.45 -2.51
C VAL A 189 -9.86 -7.43 -1.75
N ALA A 190 -9.99 -6.52 -0.79
CA ALA A 190 -11.23 -6.32 -0.04
C ALA A 190 -12.25 -5.56 -0.91
N LYS A 191 -13.51 -5.96 -0.81
CA LYS A 191 -14.63 -5.27 -1.47
C LYS A 191 -15.03 -4.02 -0.70
#